data_4c124ac81e3493506c7bcd97e7426596
#
_entry.id   4c124ac81e3493506c7bcd97e7426596
#
_cell.length_a   1.000
_cell.length_b   1.000
_cell.length_c   1.000
_cell.angle_alpha   90.00
_cell.angle_beta   90.00
_cell.angle_gamma   90.00
#
_symmetry.space_group_name_H-M   'P 1'
#
loop_
_entity.id
_entity.type
_entity.pdbx_description
1 polymer ?
#
loop_
_entity_poly.entity_id
_entity_poly.type
_entity_poly.pdbx_seq_one_letter_code
_entity_poly.pdbx_strand_id
1 'polypeptide(L)'
;MAKQSLVIVESPAKAKTIGKYLGKDYEVKACMGHLRDLQKSKLSVDVDNDFEPVYKPIKGKEAIISDLKKSAKAADTVYLATDPDREGEAISWHLKSLLDLPDKKTKRVTFNEITKNVVRQSIQHPRDIDQNLVDAQQARRILDRLVGYQLSPLLWKKIKRGLSAGRVQSVATRMVDDREREIENFKPEEYWTLDANLTGNDVKKLPFSARYHGKNGKKAELKSAAEVEAVVEETKNAVFTVKSVKRTDKNRSPSPPFTTSTMQQEASRKLSMTPRRTMAIAQQLYEGVDIEGEGTVGLITYMRTDSLRISEEAIAAAKEFIVGRYGQQYYPAKGANHYRAKASAQDAHEAIRPSNVTVSYTHLTLPTIA
;
A
#
# COMPACT_ATOMS: atom_id res chain seq x y z
N MET A 1 -34.67 -2.21 -29.00
CA MET A 1 -33.37 -2.59 -28.54
C MET A 1 -33.33 -2.41 -27.02
N ALA A 2 -32.94 -3.41 -26.25
CA ALA A 2 -32.74 -3.24 -24.81
C ALA A 2 -31.72 -2.13 -24.59
N LYS A 3 -32.07 -1.16 -23.77
CA LYS A 3 -31.17 -0.04 -23.46
C LYS A 3 -30.00 -0.55 -22.61
N GLN A 4 -28.80 -0.32 -23.07
CA GLN A 4 -27.56 -0.84 -22.48
C GLN A 4 -27.05 0.12 -21.41
N SER A 5 -26.62 -0.39 -20.25
CA SER A 5 -25.94 0.40 -19.23
C SER A 5 -24.47 0.62 -19.60
N LEU A 6 -23.95 1.83 -19.37
CA LEU A 6 -22.52 2.15 -19.56
C LEU A 6 -21.77 2.05 -18.23
N VAL A 7 -20.65 1.33 -18.22
CA VAL A 7 -19.73 1.28 -17.08
C VAL A 7 -18.40 1.91 -17.49
N ILE A 8 -17.99 2.97 -16.81
CA ILE A 8 -16.73 3.67 -17.09
C ILE A 8 -15.71 3.32 -16.01
N VAL A 9 -14.58 2.78 -16.42
CA VAL A 9 -13.43 2.39 -15.59
C VAL A 9 -12.18 3.16 -15.99
N GLU A 10 -11.09 3.07 -15.23
CA GLU A 10 -9.87 3.83 -15.47
C GLU A 10 -8.98 3.25 -16.56
N SER A 11 -8.90 1.91 -16.66
CA SER A 11 -7.95 1.23 -17.51
C SER A 11 -8.61 0.21 -18.45
N PRO A 12 -7.97 -0.09 -19.61
CA PRO A 12 -8.44 -1.13 -20.53
C PRO A 12 -8.43 -2.52 -19.90
N ALA A 13 -7.48 -2.80 -19.01
CA ALA A 13 -7.40 -4.09 -18.32
C ALA A 13 -8.64 -4.31 -17.45
N LYS A 14 -9.03 -3.31 -16.65
CA LYS A 14 -10.30 -3.34 -15.90
C LYS A 14 -11.50 -3.49 -16.81
N ALA A 15 -11.54 -2.76 -17.93
CA ALA A 15 -12.66 -2.84 -18.85
C ALA A 15 -12.83 -4.27 -19.40
N LYS A 16 -11.74 -4.95 -19.74
CA LYS A 16 -11.73 -6.34 -20.20
C LYS A 16 -12.25 -7.30 -19.11
N THR A 17 -11.70 -7.19 -17.90
CA THR A 17 -12.06 -8.07 -16.77
C THR A 17 -13.51 -7.88 -16.36
N ILE A 18 -13.94 -6.64 -16.14
CA ILE A 18 -15.30 -6.31 -15.68
C ILE A 18 -16.34 -6.62 -16.76
N GLY A 19 -16.03 -6.33 -18.03
CA GLY A 19 -16.90 -6.65 -19.16
C GLY A 19 -17.21 -8.14 -19.28
N LYS A 20 -16.21 -9.00 -19.03
CA LYS A 20 -16.38 -10.46 -18.96
C LYS A 20 -17.39 -10.88 -17.88
N TYR A 21 -17.39 -10.18 -16.72
CA TYR A 21 -18.25 -10.54 -15.60
C TYR A 21 -19.68 -10.02 -15.70
N LEU A 22 -19.88 -8.86 -16.33
CA LEU A 22 -21.18 -8.21 -16.46
C LEU A 22 -21.99 -8.70 -17.66
N GLY A 23 -21.33 -9.15 -18.73
CA GLY A 23 -22.02 -9.66 -19.93
C GLY A 23 -22.51 -8.57 -20.87
N LYS A 24 -23.45 -8.95 -21.78
CA LYS A 24 -23.86 -8.15 -22.95
C LYS A 24 -24.76 -6.97 -22.63
N ASP A 25 -25.35 -6.92 -21.44
CA ASP A 25 -26.27 -5.84 -21.03
C ASP A 25 -25.51 -4.58 -20.59
N TYR A 26 -24.18 -4.66 -20.52
CA TYR A 26 -23.32 -3.56 -20.10
C TYR A 26 -22.23 -3.29 -21.15
N GLU A 27 -22.15 -2.03 -21.58
CA GLU A 27 -21.00 -1.53 -22.31
C GLU A 27 -19.93 -1.07 -21.32
N VAL A 28 -18.74 -1.68 -21.32
CA VAL A 28 -17.65 -1.29 -20.39
C VAL A 28 -16.57 -0.57 -21.17
N LYS A 29 -16.27 0.68 -20.79
CA LYS A 29 -15.28 1.54 -21.43
C LYS A 29 -14.25 2.08 -20.45
N ALA A 30 -13.01 2.29 -20.94
CA ALA A 30 -11.94 2.88 -20.16
C ALA A 30 -11.79 4.38 -20.46
N CYS A 31 -11.70 5.21 -19.41
CA CYS A 31 -11.41 6.64 -19.55
C CYS A 31 -9.91 6.95 -19.64
N MET A 32 -9.03 5.97 -19.44
CA MET A 32 -7.59 6.13 -19.48
C MET A 32 -7.04 7.17 -18.47
N GLY A 33 -7.59 7.17 -17.25
CA GLY A 33 -7.25 8.09 -16.17
C GLY A 33 -7.97 9.44 -16.27
N HIS A 34 -7.35 10.49 -15.75
CA HIS A 34 -7.96 11.84 -15.78
C HIS A 34 -8.16 12.35 -17.20
N LEU A 35 -9.34 12.93 -17.45
CA LEU A 35 -9.72 13.57 -18.73
C LEU A 35 -9.72 15.09 -18.67
N ARG A 36 -9.76 15.70 -17.48
CA ARG A 36 -9.56 17.13 -17.25
C ARG A 36 -8.63 17.38 -16.08
N ASP A 37 -7.89 18.48 -16.11
CA ASP A 37 -6.95 18.88 -15.05
C ASP A 37 -6.72 20.41 -15.09
N LEU A 38 -6.01 20.91 -14.08
CA LEU A 38 -5.45 22.27 -14.09
C LEU A 38 -4.44 22.44 -15.23
N GLN A 39 -4.48 23.57 -15.94
CA GLN A 39 -3.56 23.81 -17.06
C GLN A 39 -2.09 23.78 -16.61
N LYS A 40 -1.22 23.12 -17.39
CA LYS A 40 0.21 22.98 -17.06
C LYS A 40 0.99 24.31 -17.11
N SER A 41 0.56 25.26 -17.95
CA SER A 41 1.29 26.52 -18.17
C SER A 41 0.85 27.67 -17.27
N LYS A 42 -0.19 27.47 -16.45
CA LYS A 42 -0.78 28.50 -15.59
C LYS A 42 -1.01 27.97 -14.20
N LEU A 43 -1.17 28.86 -13.21
CA LEU A 43 -1.55 28.48 -11.87
C LEU A 43 -2.90 27.77 -11.88
N SER A 44 -3.87 28.29 -12.64
CA SER A 44 -5.23 27.72 -12.79
C SER A 44 -5.97 27.54 -11.47
N VAL A 45 -5.65 28.34 -10.48
CA VAL A 45 -6.28 28.46 -9.18
C VAL A 45 -6.47 29.92 -8.91
N ASP A 46 -7.69 30.36 -8.64
CA ASP A 46 -8.00 31.74 -8.29
C ASP A 46 -7.79 31.92 -6.77
N VAL A 47 -6.66 32.55 -6.41
CA VAL A 47 -6.23 32.71 -5.00
C VAL A 47 -7.10 33.74 -4.27
N ASP A 48 -7.68 34.67 -5.00
CA ASP A 48 -8.48 35.78 -4.45
C ASP A 48 -9.96 35.39 -4.32
N ASN A 49 -10.36 34.26 -4.93
CA ASN A 49 -11.72 33.76 -4.91
C ASN A 49 -11.73 32.31 -4.35
N ASP A 50 -11.52 32.18 -3.06
CA ASP A 50 -11.57 30.93 -2.28
C ASP A 50 -10.80 29.74 -2.91
N PHE A 51 -9.70 30.04 -3.60
CA PHE A 51 -8.84 29.07 -4.30
C PHE A 51 -9.57 28.26 -5.39
N GLU A 52 -10.57 28.84 -6.04
CA GLU A 52 -11.37 28.16 -7.05
C GLU A 52 -10.49 27.59 -8.19
N PRO A 53 -10.56 26.26 -8.47
CA PRO A 53 -9.75 25.65 -9.51
C PRO A 53 -10.39 25.76 -10.91
N VAL A 54 -9.62 26.19 -11.90
CA VAL A 54 -10.06 26.24 -13.29
C VAL A 54 -9.62 24.99 -14.04
N TYR A 55 -10.50 23.99 -14.12
CA TYR A 55 -10.25 22.74 -14.84
C TYR A 55 -10.54 22.85 -16.34
N LYS A 56 -9.66 22.23 -17.15
CA LYS A 56 -9.85 22.10 -18.62
C LYS A 56 -9.63 20.67 -19.08
N PRO A 57 -10.25 20.25 -20.19
CA PRO A 57 -9.94 18.98 -20.82
C PRO A 57 -8.44 18.86 -21.11
N ILE A 58 -7.89 17.67 -20.88
CA ILE A 58 -6.47 17.39 -21.15
C ILE A 58 -6.29 17.25 -22.65
N LYS A 59 -5.33 18.00 -23.20
CA LYS A 59 -4.98 17.96 -24.64
C LYS A 59 -4.60 16.53 -25.06
N GLY A 60 -5.16 16.06 -26.17
CA GLY A 60 -4.97 14.72 -26.71
C GLY A 60 -5.94 13.66 -26.15
N LYS A 61 -6.92 14.07 -25.34
CA LYS A 61 -8.00 13.19 -24.82
C LYS A 61 -9.36 13.42 -25.51
N GLU A 62 -9.42 14.27 -26.51
CA GLU A 62 -10.65 14.71 -27.18
C GLU A 62 -11.42 13.54 -27.79
N ALA A 63 -10.72 12.59 -28.41
CA ALA A 63 -11.32 11.40 -29.00
C ALA A 63 -12.01 10.50 -27.95
N ILE A 64 -11.33 10.27 -26.81
CA ILE A 64 -11.87 9.48 -25.70
C ILE A 64 -13.10 10.19 -25.09
N ILE A 65 -13.03 11.49 -24.90
CA ILE A 65 -14.14 12.30 -24.38
C ILE A 65 -15.35 12.21 -25.31
N SER A 66 -15.12 12.34 -26.62
CA SER A 66 -16.17 12.28 -27.64
C SER A 66 -16.85 10.89 -27.67
N ASP A 67 -16.03 9.83 -27.63
CA ASP A 67 -16.53 8.45 -27.59
C ASP A 67 -17.35 8.18 -26.33
N LEU A 68 -16.85 8.57 -25.15
CA LEU A 68 -17.56 8.41 -23.87
C LEU A 68 -18.87 9.24 -23.85
N LYS A 69 -18.88 10.48 -24.39
CA LYS A 69 -20.11 11.28 -24.52
C LYS A 69 -21.14 10.60 -25.40
N LYS A 70 -20.74 9.99 -26.50
CA LYS A 70 -21.63 9.23 -27.41
C LYS A 70 -22.28 8.05 -26.68
N SER A 71 -21.46 7.20 -26.01
CA SER A 71 -21.98 6.06 -25.26
C SER A 71 -22.84 6.49 -24.07
N ALA A 72 -22.42 7.53 -23.35
CA ALA A 72 -23.19 8.07 -22.23
C ALA A 72 -24.58 8.61 -22.64
N LYS A 73 -24.71 9.23 -23.81
CA LYS A 73 -26.00 9.66 -24.34
C LYS A 73 -26.91 8.48 -24.68
N ALA A 74 -26.37 7.41 -25.25
CA ALA A 74 -27.12 6.23 -25.64
C ALA A 74 -27.58 5.34 -24.48
N ALA A 75 -26.80 5.32 -23.38
CA ALA A 75 -27.09 4.50 -22.21
C ALA A 75 -28.20 5.08 -21.33
N ASP A 76 -28.96 4.22 -20.65
CA ASP A 76 -29.96 4.65 -19.65
C ASP A 76 -29.32 4.99 -18.30
N THR A 77 -28.34 4.20 -17.89
CA THR A 77 -27.61 4.38 -16.64
C THR A 77 -26.11 4.37 -16.93
N VAL A 78 -25.39 5.26 -16.27
CA VAL A 78 -23.94 5.37 -16.34
C VAL A 78 -23.34 5.05 -14.97
N TYR A 79 -22.62 3.95 -14.89
CA TYR A 79 -21.87 3.56 -13.70
C TYR A 79 -20.43 4.08 -13.80
N LEU A 80 -20.04 4.89 -12.82
CA LEU A 80 -18.67 5.38 -12.66
C LEU A 80 -17.93 4.41 -11.73
N ALA A 81 -17.12 3.54 -12.31
CA ALA A 81 -16.52 2.37 -11.66
C ALA A 81 -14.98 2.51 -11.51
N THR A 82 -14.54 3.70 -11.15
CA THR A 82 -13.14 4.03 -10.87
C THR A 82 -12.70 3.48 -9.50
N ASP A 83 -11.39 3.50 -9.21
CA ASP A 83 -10.80 2.95 -7.98
C ASP A 83 -11.49 3.45 -6.70
N PRO A 84 -11.44 2.67 -5.61
CA PRO A 84 -12.10 3.00 -4.35
C PRO A 84 -11.32 4.02 -3.50
N ASP A 85 -10.48 4.84 -4.10
CA ASP A 85 -9.72 5.89 -3.44
C ASP A 85 -10.18 7.30 -3.87
N ARG A 86 -9.61 8.34 -3.23
CA ARG A 86 -9.94 9.74 -3.54
C ARG A 86 -9.58 10.16 -4.98
N GLU A 87 -8.57 9.53 -5.60
CA GLU A 87 -8.24 9.80 -7.01
C GLU A 87 -9.32 9.26 -7.93
N GLY A 88 -9.80 8.01 -7.68
CA GLY A 88 -10.92 7.44 -8.42
C GLY A 88 -12.22 8.22 -8.20
N GLU A 89 -12.47 8.72 -6.99
CA GLU A 89 -13.64 9.57 -6.71
C GLU A 89 -13.59 10.89 -7.49
N ALA A 90 -12.42 11.54 -7.53
CA ALA A 90 -12.22 12.76 -8.31
C ALA A 90 -12.35 12.50 -9.82
N ILE A 91 -11.84 11.37 -10.34
CA ILE A 91 -12.02 10.98 -11.74
C ILE A 91 -13.51 10.83 -12.05
N SER A 92 -14.28 10.15 -11.20
CA SER A 92 -15.73 10.01 -11.33
C SER A 92 -16.45 11.36 -11.37
N TRP A 93 -16.11 12.27 -10.47
CA TRP A 93 -16.64 13.62 -10.41
C TRP A 93 -16.28 14.43 -11.67
N HIS A 94 -15.05 14.34 -12.14
CA HIS A 94 -14.62 14.96 -13.38
C HIS A 94 -15.36 14.40 -14.60
N LEU A 95 -15.57 13.08 -14.66
CA LEU A 95 -16.34 12.43 -15.71
C LEU A 95 -17.79 12.92 -15.72
N LYS A 96 -18.46 12.95 -14.56
CA LYS A 96 -19.83 13.44 -14.43
C LYS A 96 -19.98 14.83 -15.01
N SER A 97 -19.10 15.76 -14.61
CA SER A 97 -19.10 17.13 -15.12
C SER A 97 -18.76 17.22 -16.61
N LEU A 98 -17.73 16.49 -17.09
CA LEU A 98 -17.24 16.57 -18.48
C LEU A 98 -18.22 15.96 -19.49
N LEU A 99 -18.95 14.92 -19.07
CA LEU A 99 -19.91 14.20 -19.91
C LEU A 99 -21.35 14.77 -19.75
N ASP A 100 -21.54 15.81 -18.95
CA ASP A 100 -22.82 16.45 -18.63
C ASP A 100 -23.87 15.44 -18.12
N LEU A 101 -23.46 14.57 -17.18
CA LEU A 101 -24.31 13.48 -16.68
C LEU A 101 -25.31 13.98 -15.61
N PRO A 102 -26.62 13.77 -15.77
CA PRO A 102 -27.59 14.08 -14.73
C PRO A 102 -27.53 13.08 -13.57
N ASP A 103 -27.85 13.54 -12.34
CA ASP A 103 -27.80 12.72 -11.13
C ASP A 103 -28.59 11.42 -11.21
N LYS A 104 -29.83 11.52 -11.73
CA LYS A 104 -30.71 10.35 -11.87
C LYS A 104 -30.15 9.24 -12.74
N LYS A 105 -29.26 9.57 -13.67
CA LYS A 105 -28.61 8.64 -14.60
C LYS A 105 -27.26 8.14 -14.11
N THR A 106 -26.65 8.85 -13.18
CA THR A 106 -25.27 8.61 -12.72
C THR A 106 -25.24 7.78 -11.45
N LYS A 107 -24.46 6.73 -11.43
CA LYS A 107 -24.24 5.84 -10.28
C LYS A 107 -22.76 5.64 -10.05
N ARG A 108 -22.35 5.65 -8.80
CA ARG A 108 -20.97 5.35 -8.40
C ARG A 108 -20.87 3.93 -7.88
N VAL A 109 -19.89 3.16 -8.36
CA VAL A 109 -19.57 1.81 -7.85
C VAL A 109 -18.07 1.70 -7.59
N THR A 110 -17.71 0.94 -6.57
CA THR A 110 -16.32 0.68 -6.20
C THR A 110 -16.10 -0.81 -5.98
N PHE A 111 -14.89 -1.28 -6.25
CA PHE A 111 -14.53 -2.69 -6.10
C PHE A 111 -13.28 -2.80 -5.23
N ASN A 112 -13.39 -3.44 -4.07
CA ASN A 112 -12.23 -3.76 -3.24
C ASN A 112 -11.41 -4.91 -3.84
N GLU A 113 -12.05 -5.76 -4.63
CA GLU A 113 -11.42 -6.79 -5.47
C GLU A 113 -12.22 -6.95 -6.77
N ILE A 114 -11.56 -7.33 -7.85
CA ILE A 114 -12.20 -7.52 -9.15
C ILE A 114 -12.49 -9.01 -9.38
N THR A 115 -13.47 -9.50 -8.65
CA THR A 115 -14.04 -10.84 -8.81
C THR A 115 -15.46 -10.77 -9.37
N LYS A 116 -15.93 -11.86 -9.98
CA LYS A 116 -17.26 -11.92 -10.59
C LYS A 116 -18.39 -11.59 -9.60
N ASN A 117 -18.27 -12.11 -8.38
CA ASN A 117 -19.30 -11.90 -7.35
C ASN A 117 -19.30 -10.46 -6.86
N VAL A 118 -18.14 -9.90 -6.49
CA VAL A 118 -18.03 -8.51 -6.00
C VAL A 118 -18.47 -7.50 -7.07
N VAL A 119 -18.06 -7.70 -8.33
CA VAL A 119 -18.48 -6.80 -9.42
C VAL A 119 -19.99 -6.80 -9.59
N ARG A 120 -20.65 -7.97 -9.59
CA ARG A 120 -22.11 -8.05 -9.72
C ARG A 120 -22.86 -7.48 -8.54
N GLN A 121 -22.40 -7.74 -7.32
CA GLN A 121 -23.01 -7.17 -6.12
C GLN A 121 -22.86 -5.65 -6.08
N SER A 122 -21.68 -5.11 -6.41
CA SER A 122 -21.46 -3.66 -6.40
C SER A 122 -22.35 -2.92 -7.41
N ILE A 123 -22.59 -3.51 -8.58
CA ILE A 123 -23.51 -2.94 -9.58
C ILE A 123 -24.96 -2.91 -9.07
N GLN A 124 -25.37 -3.86 -8.23
CA GLN A 124 -26.70 -3.92 -7.62
C GLN A 124 -26.87 -2.92 -6.47
N HIS A 125 -25.77 -2.51 -5.83
CA HIS A 125 -25.77 -1.59 -4.69
C HIS A 125 -24.90 -0.35 -4.96
N PRO A 126 -25.26 0.46 -5.97
CA PRO A 126 -24.50 1.65 -6.29
C PRO A 126 -24.75 2.74 -5.23
N ARG A 127 -23.82 3.69 -5.13
CA ARG A 127 -23.95 4.88 -4.30
C ARG A 127 -23.83 6.16 -5.13
N ASP A 128 -23.94 7.28 -4.49
CA ASP A 128 -23.60 8.58 -5.07
C ASP A 128 -22.09 8.84 -4.96
N ILE A 129 -21.59 9.86 -5.67
CA ILE A 129 -20.21 10.34 -5.54
C ILE A 129 -20.04 10.93 -4.14
N ASP A 130 -19.00 10.54 -3.44
CA ASP A 130 -18.64 11.09 -2.14
C ASP A 130 -17.91 12.43 -2.31
N GLN A 131 -18.63 13.52 -2.05
CA GLN A 131 -18.11 14.86 -2.21
C GLN A 131 -16.95 15.16 -1.26
N ASN A 132 -16.92 14.58 -0.06
CA ASN A 132 -15.81 14.76 0.88
C ASN A 132 -14.50 14.19 0.33
N LEU A 133 -14.55 13.04 -0.33
CA LEU A 133 -13.37 12.45 -1.00
C LEU A 133 -12.93 13.29 -2.20
N VAL A 134 -13.88 13.84 -2.96
CA VAL A 134 -13.59 14.76 -4.07
C VAL A 134 -12.89 16.01 -3.54
N ASP A 135 -13.43 16.63 -2.50
CA ASP A 135 -12.90 17.86 -1.89
C ASP A 135 -11.50 17.60 -1.29
N ALA A 136 -11.30 16.46 -0.66
CA ALA A 136 -9.98 16.06 -0.16
C ALA A 136 -8.94 15.91 -1.27
N GLN A 137 -9.34 15.37 -2.43
CA GLN A 137 -8.45 15.27 -3.59
C GLN A 137 -8.20 16.65 -4.21
N GLN A 138 -9.22 17.48 -4.36
CA GLN A 138 -9.10 18.83 -4.88
C GLN A 138 -8.19 19.71 -4.02
N ALA A 139 -8.42 19.72 -2.70
CA ALA A 139 -7.56 20.45 -1.76
C ALA A 139 -6.09 20.05 -1.90
N ARG A 140 -5.82 18.73 -2.00
CA ARG A 140 -4.48 18.23 -2.26
C ARG A 140 -3.93 18.71 -3.62
N ARG A 141 -4.74 18.67 -4.68
CA ARG A 141 -4.33 19.08 -6.02
C ARG A 141 -4.01 20.57 -6.09
N ILE A 142 -4.83 21.39 -5.46
CA ILE A 142 -4.66 22.83 -5.35
C ILE A 142 -3.38 23.15 -4.55
N LEU A 143 -3.20 22.52 -3.39
CA LEU A 143 -2.02 22.73 -2.56
C LEU A 143 -0.72 22.34 -3.29
N ASP A 144 -0.68 21.18 -3.96
CA ASP A 144 0.47 20.77 -4.75
C ASP A 144 0.76 21.76 -5.90
N ARG A 145 -0.29 22.38 -6.50
CA ARG A 145 -0.18 23.41 -7.52
C ARG A 145 0.41 24.69 -6.95
N LEU A 146 -0.14 25.19 -5.85
CA LEU A 146 0.34 26.43 -5.19
C LEU A 146 1.80 26.28 -4.75
N VAL A 147 2.13 25.23 -4.03
CA VAL A 147 3.50 24.99 -3.56
C VAL A 147 4.48 24.88 -4.73
N GLY A 148 4.14 24.08 -5.74
CA GLY A 148 5.01 23.87 -6.89
C GLY A 148 5.26 25.14 -7.71
N TYR A 149 4.22 25.92 -7.98
CA TYR A 149 4.29 27.10 -8.85
C TYR A 149 4.84 28.36 -8.17
N GLN A 150 4.69 28.45 -6.84
CA GLN A 150 5.22 29.60 -6.10
C GLN A 150 6.65 29.37 -5.62
N LEU A 151 7.00 28.18 -5.15
CA LEU A 151 8.32 27.91 -4.59
C LEU A 151 9.36 27.51 -5.64
N SER A 152 8.98 26.82 -6.73
CA SER A 152 9.95 26.43 -7.75
C SER A 152 10.65 27.63 -8.41
N PRO A 153 9.96 28.73 -8.80
CA PRO A 153 10.61 29.93 -9.30
C PRO A 153 11.56 30.58 -8.29
N LEU A 154 11.25 30.52 -7.00
CA LEU A 154 12.12 31.02 -5.93
C LEU A 154 13.42 30.23 -5.88
N LEU A 155 13.34 28.90 -5.98
CA LEU A 155 14.51 28.02 -6.06
C LEU A 155 15.36 28.33 -7.31
N TRP A 156 14.72 28.59 -8.45
CA TRP A 156 15.44 28.96 -9.69
C TRP A 156 16.21 30.27 -9.56
N LYS A 157 15.61 31.22 -8.85
CA LYS A 157 16.25 32.55 -8.64
C LYS A 157 17.38 32.49 -7.60
N LYS A 158 17.21 31.69 -6.53
CA LYS A 158 18.10 31.72 -5.36
C LYS A 158 19.18 30.62 -5.41
N ILE A 159 18.93 29.50 -6.05
CA ILE A 159 19.81 28.32 -6.03
C ILE A 159 20.21 27.92 -7.44
N LYS A 160 19.33 27.24 -8.19
CA LYS A 160 19.65 26.72 -9.54
C LYS A 160 18.38 26.51 -10.36
N ARG A 161 18.45 26.87 -11.65
CA ARG A 161 17.40 26.59 -12.63
C ARG A 161 17.13 25.09 -12.76
N GLY A 162 15.86 24.68 -12.89
CA GLY A 162 15.44 23.28 -13.04
C GLY A 162 15.14 22.56 -11.74
N LEU A 163 15.41 23.18 -10.57
CA LEU A 163 14.95 22.63 -9.29
C LEU A 163 13.43 22.77 -9.17
N SER A 164 12.81 21.86 -8.44
CA SER A 164 11.37 21.94 -8.13
C SER A 164 11.11 21.76 -6.64
N ALA A 165 10.14 22.51 -6.14
CA ALA A 165 9.59 22.31 -4.81
C ALA A 165 8.26 21.57 -4.91
N GLY A 166 7.93 20.79 -3.90
CA GLY A 166 6.67 20.10 -3.81
C GLY A 166 6.44 19.60 -2.38
N ARG A 167 5.20 19.50 -2.02
CA ARG A 167 4.78 19.13 -0.66
C ARG A 167 5.44 17.82 -0.16
N VAL A 168 5.48 16.78 -0.98
CA VAL A 168 6.07 15.49 -0.61
C VAL A 168 7.60 15.53 -0.68
N GLN A 169 8.16 16.04 -1.77
CA GLN A 169 9.62 16.05 -1.96
C GLN A 169 10.35 16.96 -0.97
N SER A 170 9.75 18.09 -0.57
CA SER A 170 10.37 18.98 0.42
C SER A 170 10.43 18.35 1.81
N VAL A 171 9.37 17.63 2.22
CA VAL A 171 9.36 16.87 3.48
C VAL A 171 10.38 15.73 3.43
N ALA A 172 10.45 14.98 2.32
CA ALA A 172 11.41 13.90 2.17
C ALA A 172 12.87 14.42 2.24
N THR A 173 13.17 15.54 1.57
CA THR A 173 14.49 16.19 1.64
C THR A 173 14.82 16.60 3.08
N ARG A 174 13.86 17.18 3.81
CA ARG A 174 14.06 17.55 5.21
C ARG A 174 14.35 16.34 6.10
N MET A 175 13.62 15.24 5.92
CA MET A 175 13.88 14.01 6.71
C MET A 175 15.30 13.47 6.49
N VAL A 176 15.83 13.58 5.25
CA VAL A 176 17.21 13.20 4.94
C VAL A 176 18.19 14.17 5.59
N ASP A 177 17.96 15.47 5.50
CA ASP A 177 18.81 16.51 6.13
C ASP A 177 18.83 16.37 7.65
N ASP A 178 17.66 16.20 8.29
CA ASP A 178 17.56 15.99 9.73
C ASP A 178 18.38 14.75 10.15
N ARG A 179 18.31 13.66 9.36
CA ARG A 179 19.10 12.46 9.63
C ARG A 179 20.59 12.67 9.44
N GLU A 180 21.00 13.40 8.41
CA GLU A 180 22.40 13.73 8.17
C GLU A 180 22.98 14.56 9.33
N ARG A 181 22.21 15.54 9.81
CA ARG A 181 22.59 16.32 11.01
C ARG A 181 22.74 15.46 12.27
N GLU A 182 21.90 14.43 12.46
CA GLU A 182 22.06 13.48 13.56
C GLU A 182 23.39 12.72 13.41
N ILE A 183 23.76 12.32 12.18
CA ILE A 183 25.01 11.62 11.89
C ILE A 183 26.24 12.52 12.14
N GLU A 184 26.18 13.78 11.65
CA GLU A 184 27.25 14.79 11.85
C GLU A 184 27.45 15.16 13.32
N ASN A 185 26.37 15.22 14.10
CA ASN A 185 26.42 15.54 15.52
C ASN A 185 26.68 14.32 16.42
N PHE A 186 26.76 13.12 15.83
CA PHE A 186 26.99 11.90 16.59
C PHE A 186 28.39 11.91 17.23
N LYS A 187 28.44 11.79 18.54
CA LYS A 187 29.67 11.64 19.31
C LYS A 187 29.86 10.17 19.61
N PRO A 188 30.89 9.52 19.01
CA PRO A 188 31.19 8.13 19.33
C PRO A 188 31.61 8.00 20.80
N GLU A 189 31.01 7.04 21.48
CA GLU A 189 31.36 6.66 22.83
C GLU A 189 32.00 5.28 22.81
N GLU A 190 33.16 5.16 23.41
CA GLU A 190 33.88 3.88 23.55
C GLU A 190 33.13 2.98 24.54
N TYR A 191 32.91 1.75 24.15
CA TYR A 191 32.41 0.71 25.04
C TYR A 191 33.14 -0.61 24.79
N TRP A 192 33.21 -1.42 25.80
CA TRP A 192 33.87 -2.70 25.78
C TRP A 192 32.91 -3.84 26.10
N THR A 193 33.13 -4.98 25.49
CA THR A 193 32.44 -6.23 25.83
C THR A 193 33.45 -7.27 26.24
N LEU A 194 33.16 -8.03 27.28
CA LEU A 194 34.00 -9.11 27.75
C LEU A 194 33.20 -10.41 27.66
N ASP A 195 33.69 -11.35 26.88
CA ASP A 195 33.08 -12.68 26.71
C ASP A 195 34.09 -13.75 27.21
N ALA A 196 33.61 -14.64 28.07
CA ALA A 196 34.38 -15.80 28.53
C ALA A 196 33.96 -17.02 27.72
N ASN A 197 34.95 -17.70 27.12
CA ASN A 197 34.75 -18.99 26.47
C ASN A 197 34.94 -20.09 27.51
N LEU A 198 33.89 -20.80 27.82
CA LEU A 198 33.81 -21.80 28.88
C LEU A 198 33.51 -23.17 28.30
N THR A 199 33.93 -24.19 29.01
CA THR A 199 33.62 -25.59 28.68
C THR A 199 32.95 -26.25 29.88
N GLY A 200 31.83 -26.93 29.66
CA GLY A 200 31.15 -27.67 30.72
C GLY A 200 32.00 -28.83 31.27
N ASN A 201 31.84 -29.12 32.55
CA ASN A 201 32.46 -30.29 33.18
C ASN A 201 31.67 -31.58 32.95
N ASP A 202 30.63 -31.54 32.14
CA ASP A 202 29.83 -32.71 31.77
C ASP A 202 30.55 -33.60 30.74
N VAL A 203 30.02 -34.81 30.53
CA VAL A 203 30.59 -35.82 29.63
C VAL A 203 30.76 -35.30 28.19
N LYS A 204 29.92 -34.37 27.76
CA LYS A 204 29.92 -33.82 26.39
C LYS A 204 30.91 -32.68 26.20
N LYS A 205 31.38 -32.04 27.26
CA LYS A 205 32.34 -30.91 27.22
C LYS A 205 32.04 -29.88 26.14
N LEU A 206 30.74 -29.54 25.99
CA LEU A 206 30.32 -28.59 24.96
C LEU A 206 30.80 -27.19 25.31
N PRO A 207 31.46 -26.49 24.36
CA PRO A 207 31.88 -25.11 24.56
C PRO A 207 30.68 -24.19 24.51
N PHE A 208 30.67 -23.13 25.33
CA PHE A 208 29.70 -22.06 25.31
C PHE A 208 30.35 -20.74 25.69
N SER A 209 29.76 -19.64 25.25
CA SER A 209 30.22 -18.29 25.57
C SER A 209 29.29 -17.63 26.58
N ALA A 210 29.88 -16.96 27.57
CA ALA A 210 29.19 -16.20 28.57
C ALA A 210 29.64 -14.73 28.53
N ARG A 211 28.72 -13.82 28.38
CA ARG A 211 29.00 -12.37 28.36
C ARG A 211 28.98 -11.80 29.76
N TYR A 212 29.97 -10.98 30.10
CA TYR A 212 29.99 -10.22 31.33
C TYR A 212 28.75 -9.36 31.46
N HIS A 213 28.06 -9.49 32.58
CA HIS A 213 26.84 -8.73 32.84
C HIS A 213 27.05 -7.59 33.83
N GLY A 214 27.96 -7.83 34.80
CA GLY A 214 28.23 -6.89 35.86
C GLY A 214 28.47 -7.56 37.18
N LYS A 215 28.50 -6.80 38.27
CA LYS A 215 28.86 -7.24 39.62
C LYS A 215 27.66 -7.12 40.58
N ASN A 216 27.50 -8.07 41.48
CA ASN A 216 26.44 -8.11 42.50
C ASN A 216 25.02 -8.06 41.92
N GLY A 217 24.77 -8.67 40.73
CA GLY A 217 23.48 -8.70 40.07
C GLY A 217 23.08 -7.39 39.37
N LYS A 218 23.94 -6.38 39.37
CA LYS A 218 23.74 -5.12 38.64
C LYS A 218 24.49 -5.16 37.32
N LYS A 219 23.82 -4.75 36.25
CA LYS A 219 24.48 -4.57 34.94
C LYS A 219 25.53 -3.46 35.04
N ALA A 220 26.73 -3.73 34.54
CA ALA A 220 27.81 -2.74 34.44
C ALA A 220 28.23 -2.62 32.97
N GLU A 221 28.50 -1.41 32.52
CA GLU A 221 29.08 -1.11 31.23
C GLU A 221 30.57 -0.87 31.42
N LEU A 222 31.37 -1.52 30.59
CA LEU A 222 32.83 -1.33 30.60
C LEU A 222 33.15 -0.21 29.58
N LYS A 223 33.76 0.87 30.07
CA LYS A 223 34.03 2.07 29.27
C LYS A 223 35.50 2.24 28.89
N SER A 224 36.38 1.43 29.43
CA SER A 224 37.81 1.54 29.18
C SER A 224 38.49 0.18 29.22
N ALA A 225 39.66 0.08 28.57
CA ALA A 225 40.53 -1.10 28.64
C ALA A 225 40.92 -1.43 30.10
N ALA A 226 41.19 -0.42 30.91
CA ALA A 226 41.59 -0.62 32.32
C ALA A 226 40.48 -1.28 33.14
N GLU A 227 39.20 -0.93 32.90
CA GLU A 227 38.06 -1.58 33.55
C GLU A 227 37.92 -3.05 33.12
N VAL A 228 38.16 -3.34 31.85
CA VAL A 228 38.16 -4.72 31.33
C VAL A 228 39.28 -5.53 31.96
N GLU A 229 40.50 -5.01 31.98
CA GLU A 229 41.66 -5.67 32.58
C GLU A 229 41.44 -5.98 34.05
N ALA A 230 40.88 -5.05 34.82
CA ALA A 230 40.51 -5.25 36.23
C ALA A 230 39.53 -6.43 36.42
N VAL A 231 38.52 -6.55 35.55
CA VAL A 231 37.57 -7.67 35.60
C VAL A 231 38.25 -8.99 35.17
N VAL A 232 39.11 -8.95 34.16
CA VAL A 232 39.86 -10.13 33.71
C VAL A 232 40.77 -10.67 34.84
N GLU A 233 41.54 -9.81 35.50
CA GLU A 233 42.38 -10.22 36.60
C GLU A 233 41.57 -10.77 37.80
N GLU A 234 40.43 -10.14 38.14
CA GLU A 234 39.56 -10.64 39.20
C GLU A 234 38.96 -12.02 38.88
N THR A 235 38.70 -12.30 37.59
CA THR A 235 38.03 -13.54 37.17
C THR A 235 38.96 -14.63 36.64
N LYS A 236 40.26 -14.36 36.42
CA LYS A 236 41.25 -15.24 35.80
C LYS A 236 41.35 -16.63 36.46
N ASN A 237 41.28 -16.66 37.79
CA ASN A 237 41.35 -17.89 38.57
C ASN A 237 39.98 -18.22 39.23
N ALA A 238 38.90 -17.58 38.82
CA ALA A 238 37.61 -17.81 39.42
C ALA A 238 36.93 -19.08 38.92
N VAL A 239 36.19 -19.76 39.81
CA VAL A 239 35.38 -20.89 39.43
C VAL A 239 34.04 -20.39 38.91
N PHE A 240 33.74 -20.72 37.67
CA PHE A 240 32.48 -20.38 37.05
C PHE A 240 31.40 -21.40 37.37
N THR A 241 30.28 -20.97 37.94
CA THR A 241 29.17 -21.86 38.25
C THR A 241 27.88 -21.39 37.59
N VAL A 242 27.13 -22.32 37.01
CA VAL A 242 25.79 -22.02 36.46
C VAL A 242 24.82 -21.87 37.60
N LYS A 243 24.42 -20.63 37.90
CA LYS A 243 23.47 -20.31 39.01
C LYS A 243 22.03 -20.72 38.68
N SER A 244 21.61 -20.52 37.45
CA SER A 244 20.24 -20.90 37.02
C SER A 244 20.19 -21.11 35.51
N VAL A 245 19.30 -22.00 35.10
CA VAL A 245 18.93 -22.20 33.69
C VAL A 245 17.43 -21.93 33.56
N LYS A 246 17.07 -20.92 32.81
CA LYS A 246 15.68 -20.57 32.53
C LYS A 246 15.31 -20.99 31.12
N ARG A 247 14.37 -21.93 30.98
CA ARG A 247 13.78 -22.29 29.69
C ARG A 247 12.45 -21.55 29.55
N THR A 248 12.26 -20.87 28.44
CA THR A 248 11.04 -20.16 28.12
C THR A 248 10.62 -20.46 26.69
N ASP A 249 9.35 -20.80 26.54
CA ASP A 249 8.76 -20.91 25.20
C ASP A 249 8.49 -19.51 24.64
N LYS A 250 8.95 -19.29 23.42
CA LYS A 250 8.69 -18.04 22.69
C LYS A 250 7.63 -18.33 21.64
N ASN A 251 6.46 -17.78 21.82
CA ASN A 251 5.41 -17.83 20.82
C ASN A 251 5.72 -16.78 19.73
N ARG A 252 5.62 -17.20 18.49
CA ARG A 252 5.76 -16.31 17.33
C ARG A 252 4.38 -16.14 16.70
N SER A 253 3.84 -14.94 16.79
CA SER A 253 2.58 -14.61 16.13
C SER A 253 2.82 -14.36 14.63
N PRO A 254 1.87 -14.72 13.75
CA PRO A 254 1.95 -14.39 12.34
C PRO A 254 1.93 -12.87 12.15
N SER A 255 2.60 -12.42 11.08
CA SER A 255 2.60 -11.01 10.71
C SER A 255 1.21 -10.57 10.27
N PRO A 256 0.87 -9.27 10.43
CA PRO A 256 -0.35 -8.71 9.86
C PRO A 256 -0.39 -8.88 8.33
N PRO A 257 -1.58 -8.83 7.72
CA PRO A 257 -1.70 -8.77 6.28
C PRO A 257 -1.05 -7.48 5.74
N PHE A 258 -0.76 -7.46 4.43
CA PHE A 258 -0.05 -6.34 3.84
C PHE A 258 -0.87 -5.06 3.77
N THR A 259 -0.22 -3.96 4.14
CA THR A 259 -0.54 -2.62 3.66
C THR A 259 0.35 -2.27 2.48
N THR A 260 0.08 -1.16 1.76
CA THR A 260 0.98 -0.67 0.69
C THR A 260 2.43 -0.59 1.15
N SER A 261 2.67 -0.01 2.32
CA SER A 261 4.02 0.17 2.86
C SER A 261 4.72 -1.15 3.17
N THR A 262 4.05 -2.07 3.85
CA THR A 262 4.65 -3.36 4.23
C THR A 262 4.85 -4.27 3.02
N MET A 263 3.96 -4.23 2.03
CA MET A 263 4.14 -4.93 0.74
C MET A 263 5.38 -4.42 0.01
N GLN A 264 5.58 -3.11 -0.09
CA GLN A 264 6.76 -2.52 -0.72
C GLN A 264 8.06 -2.90 0.01
N GLN A 265 8.05 -2.90 1.35
CA GLN A 265 9.21 -3.32 2.15
C GLN A 265 9.56 -4.79 1.94
N GLU A 266 8.58 -5.69 1.93
CA GLU A 266 8.82 -7.12 1.68
C GLU A 266 9.27 -7.38 0.24
N ALA A 267 8.68 -6.71 -0.74
CA ALA A 267 9.11 -6.79 -2.14
C ALA A 267 10.55 -6.29 -2.33
N SER A 268 10.92 -5.22 -1.64
CA SER A 268 12.30 -4.72 -1.64
C SER A 268 13.27 -5.73 -1.01
N ARG A 269 12.93 -6.25 0.17
CA ARG A 269 13.81 -7.19 0.91
C ARG A 269 13.97 -8.54 0.23
N LYS A 270 12.87 -9.11 -0.29
CA LYS A 270 12.85 -10.48 -0.82
C LYS A 270 13.06 -10.58 -2.32
N LEU A 271 12.65 -9.56 -3.07
CA LEU A 271 12.63 -9.56 -4.53
C LEU A 271 13.48 -8.45 -5.14
N SER A 272 14.15 -7.62 -4.32
CA SER A 272 14.96 -6.47 -4.74
C SER A 272 14.19 -5.51 -5.66
N MET A 273 12.88 -5.38 -5.45
CA MET A 273 12.01 -4.51 -6.26
C MET A 273 11.97 -3.09 -5.70
N THR A 274 12.00 -2.12 -6.61
CA THR A 274 11.71 -0.72 -6.26
C THR A 274 10.23 -0.53 -5.94
N PRO A 275 9.84 0.47 -5.12
CA PRO A 275 8.43 0.77 -4.84
C PRO A 275 7.60 0.98 -6.11
N ARG A 276 8.16 1.66 -7.13
CA ARG A 276 7.49 1.87 -8.42
C ARG A 276 7.17 0.56 -9.13
N ARG A 277 8.13 -0.37 -9.20
CA ARG A 277 7.93 -1.69 -9.83
C ARG A 277 6.92 -2.53 -9.05
N THR A 278 7.02 -2.53 -7.72
CA THR A 278 6.06 -3.22 -6.83
C THR A 278 4.64 -2.74 -7.08
N MET A 279 4.42 -1.42 -7.12
CA MET A 279 3.09 -0.87 -7.34
C MET A 279 2.55 -1.13 -8.75
N ALA A 280 3.41 -1.12 -9.78
CA ALA A 280 2.98 -1.45 -11.14
C ALA A 280 2.51 -2.92 -11.25
N ILE A 281 3.22 -3.85 -10.62
CA ILE A 281 2.83 -5.27 -10.60
C ILE A 281 1.57 -5.46 -9.75
N ALA A 282 1.48 -4.85 -8.57
CA ALA A 282 0.29 -4.92 -7.74
C ALA A 282 -0.96 -4.39 -8.46
N GLN A 283 -0.83 -3.32 -9.25
CA GLN A 283 -1.92 -2.79 -10.07
C GLN A 283 -2.38 -3.83 -11.12
N GLN A 284 -1.45 -4.50 -11.79
CA GLN A 284 -1.78 -5.57 -12.74
C GLN A 284 -2.49 -6.74 -12.06
N LEU A 285 -2.01 -7.17 -10.90
CA LEU A 285 -2.63 -8.25 -10.13
C LEU A 285 -4.04 -7.89 -9.66
N TYR A 286 -4.30 -6.64 -9.32
CA TYR A 286 -5.64 -6.16 -8.95
C TYR A 286 -6.57 -6.06 -10.16
N GLU A 287 -6.12 -5.44 -11.26
CA GLU A 287 -6.94 -5.19 -12.44
C GLU A 287 -7.27 -6.47 -13.24
N GLY A 288 -6.37 -7.43 -13.18
CA GLY A 288 -6.52 -8.75 -13.80
C GLY A 288 -5.33 -9.16 -14.64
N VAL A 289 -4.97 -10.42 -14.50
CA VAL A 289 -3.95 -11.13 -15.28
C VAL A 289 -4.61 -12.24 -16.05
N ASP A 290 -4.17 -12.47 -17.29
CA ASP A 290 -4.67 -13.57 -18.10
C ASP A 290 -4.07 -14.90 -17.59
N ILE A 291 -4.94 -15.80 -17.15
CA ILE A 291 -4.59 -17.13 -16.66
C ILE A 291 -5.14 -18.15 -17.65
N GLU A 292 -4.31 -19.11 -18.04
CA GLU A 292 -4.70 -20.17 -18.96
C GLU A 292 -5.88 -20.96 -18.39
N GLY A 293 -6.91 -21.13 -19.21
CA GLY A 293 -8.17 -21.79 -18.82
C GLY A 293 -9.16 -20.93 -18.04
N GLU A 294 -8.73 -19.87 -17.38
CA GLU A 294 -9.59 -18.99 -16.57
C GLU A 294 -9.84 -17.61 -17.23
N GLY A 295 -8.94 -17.20 -18.14
CA GLY A 295 -8.95 -15.88 -18.76
C GLY A 295 -8.48 -14.79 -17.79
N THR A 296 -8.89 -13.55 -17.98
CA THR A 296 -8.46 -12.41 -17.15
C THR A 296 -9.13 -12.45 -15.79
N VAL A 297 -8.31 -12.49 -14.69
CA VAL A 297 -8.76 -12.63 -13.30
C VAL A 297 -7.99 -11.66 -12.39
N GLY A 298 -8.71 -10.94 -11.53
CA GLY A 298 -8.10 -10.15 -10.44
C GLY A 298 -7.62 -11.05 -9.30
N LEU A 299 -6.36 -10.95 -8.93
CA LEU A 299 -5.70 -11.88 -8.02
C LEU A 299 -5.54 -11.37 -6.60
N ILE A 300 -5.58 -10.06 -6.39
CA ILE A 300 -5.44 -9.44 -5.08
C ILE A 300 -6.51 -8.36 -4.86
N THR A 301 -6.72 -8.01 -3.60
CA THR A 301 -7.51 -6.85 -3.21
C THR A 301 -6.80 -5.53 -3.58
N TYR A 302 -7.50 -4.41 -3.48
CA TYR A 302 -6.97 -3.10 -3.81
C TYR A 302 -5.69 -2.79 -3.04
N MET A 303 -4.61 -2.43 -3.76
CA MET A 303 -3.26 -2.37 -3.22
C MET A 303 -2.87 -1.01 -2.60
N ARG A 304 -3.67 0.04 -2.75
CA ARG A 304 -3.42 1.34 -2.10
C ARG A 304 -4.23 1.43 -0.81
N THR A 305 -3.71 0.81 0.23
CA THR A 305 -4.39 0.71 1.52
C THR A 305 -3.40 0.77 2.69
N ASP A 306 -3.82 1.35 3.78
CA ASP A 306 -3.16 1.31 5.09
C ASP A 306 -3.97 0.50 6.12
N SER A 307 -5.09 -0.09 5.68
CA SER A 307 -5.94 -0.95 6.48
C SER A 307 -5.31 -2.33 6.71
N LEU A 308 -5.57 -2.91 7.89
CA LEU A 308 -5.23 -4.29 8.23
C LEU A 308 -6.49 -5.17 8.34
N ARG A 309 -7.66 -4.61 8.00
CA ARG A 309 -8.93 -5.33 8.04
C ARG A 309 -9.00 -6.38 6.94
N ILE A 310 -9.60 -7.50 7.25
CA ILE A 310 -9.95 -8.56 6.29
C ILE A 310 -11.46 -8.75 6.38
N SER A 311 -12.14 -8.93 5.23
CA SER A 311 -13.59 -9.18 5.21
C SER A 311 -13.93 -10.51 5.87
N GLU A 312 -15.15 -10.60 6.42
CA GLU A 312 -15.64 -11.84 7.08
C GLU A 312 -15.72 -13.02 6.09
N GLU A 313 -16.06 -12.74 4.82
CA GLU A 313 -16.06 -13.78 3.79
C GLU A 313 -14.67 -14.34 3.56
N ALA A 314 -13.64 -13.47 3.49
CA ALA A 314 -12.27 -13.92 3.30
C ALA A 314 -11.72 -14.67 4.52
N ILE A 315 -12.11 -14.27 5.74
CA ILE A 315 -11.78 -15.00 6.96
C ILE A 315 -12.41 -16.38 6.95
N ALA A 316 -13.70 -16.50 6.57
CA ALA A 316 -14.39 -17.77 6.46
C ALA A 316 -13.76 -18.71 5.42
N ALA A 317 -13.46 -18.19 4.25
CA ALA A 317 -12.78 -18.95 3.19
C ALA A 317 -11.38 -19.42 3.59
N ALA A 318 -10.60 -18.56 4.28
CA ALA A 318 -9.29 -18.93 4.79
C ALA A 318 -9.38 -20.02 5.87
N LYS A 319 -10.38 -19.96 6.77
CA LYS A 319 -10.64 -21.00 7.76
C LYS A 319 -10.93 -22.35 7.10
N GLU A 320 -11.86 -22.36 6.16
CA GLU A 320 -12.24 -23.56 5.43
C GLU A 320 -11.02 -24.18 4.73
N PHE A 321 -10.23 -23.37 4.03
CA PHE A 321 -9.01 -23.80 3.37
C PHE A 321 -7.98 -24.39 4.33
N ILE A 322 -7.70 -23.70 5.46
CA ILE A 322 -6.71 -24.15 6.45
C ILE A 322 -7.15 -25.47 7.09
N VAL A 323 -8.39 -25.51 7.54
CA VAL A 323 -8.93 -26.72 8.23
C VAL A 323 -9.02 -27.90 7.28
N GLY A 324 -9.49 -27.69 6.05
CA GLY A 324 -9.63 -28.73 5.05
C GLY A 324 -8.29 -29.28 4.54
N ARG A 325 -7.28 -28.43 4.39
CA ARG A 325 -5.97 -28.84 3.84
C ARG A 325 -4.95 -29.27 4.87
N TYR A 326 -4.95 -28.63 6.06
CA TYR A 326 -3.89 -28.83 7.06
C TYR A 326 -4.43 -29.41 8.37
N GLY A 327 -5.73 -29.30 8.64
CA GLY A 327 -6.38 -29.77 9.86
C GLY A 327 -6.68 -28.66 10.87
N GLN A 328 -7.59 -28.97 11.78
CA GLN A 328 -8.11 -28.02 12.80
C GLN A 328 -7.01 -27.46 13.72
N GLN A 329 -5.95 -28.21 13.97
CA GLN A 329 -4.82 -27.80 14.84
C GLN A 329 -4.03 -26.61 14.29
N TYR A 330 -4.13 -26.32 12.99
CA TYR A 330 -3.47 -25.18 12.34
C TYR A 330 -4.34 -23.91 12.31
N TYR A 331 -5.58 -24.01 12.79
CA TYR A 331 -6.44 -22.83 12.93
C TYR A 331 -6.49 -22.40 14.40
N PRO A 332 -6.29 -21.11 14.74
CA PRO A 332 -6.24 -20.66 16.12
C PRO A 332 -7.53 -21.00 16.90
N ALA A 333 -7.39 -21.58 18.09
CA ALA A 333 -8.54 -21.97 18.93
C ALA A 333 -9.45 -20.77 19.32
N LYS A 334 -8.87 -19.56 19.39
CA LYS A 334 -9.58 -18.31 19.69
C LYS A 334 -10.22 -17.64 18.46
N GLY A 335 -10.18 -18.27 17.28
CA GLY A 335 -10.64 -17.72 16.03
C GLY A 335 -9.54 -16.96 15.26
N ALA A 336 -9.93 -16.23 14.22
CA ALA A 336 -9.00 -15.48 13.38
C ALA A 336 -8.26 -14.38 14.17
N ASN A 337 -7.02 -14.13 13.79
CA ASN A 337 -6.27 -13.00 14.34
C ASN A 337 -6.81 -11.67 13.76
N HIS A 338 -7.12 -10.74 14.65
CA HIS A 338 -7.51 -9.39 14.29
C HIS A 338 -6.36 -8.44 14.63
N TYR A 339 -6.02 -7.59 13.66
CA TYR A 339 -4.95 -6.61 13.80
C TYR A 339 -5.55 -5.20 13.84
N ARG A 340 -5.10 -4.39 14.80
CA ARG A 340 -5.55 -3.00 14.90
C ARG A 340 -4.88 -2.15 13.83
N ALA A 341 -5.67 -1.52 12.99
CA ALA A 341 -5.20 -0.47 12.12
C ALA A 341 -4.83 0.79 12.92
N LYS A 342 -4.03 1.68 12.32
CA LYS A 342 -3.80 3.01 12.89
C LYS A 342 -5.13 3.79 12.90
N ALA A 343 -5.32 4.68 13.88
CA ALA A 343 -6.54 5.50 13.97
C ALA A 343 -6.82 6.37 12.74
N SER A 344 -5.80 6.63 11.92
CA SER A 344 -5.90 7.36 10.65
C SER A 344 -6.17 6.48 9.43
N ALA A 345 -6.27 5.15 9.60
CA ALA A 345 -6.53 4.25 8.48
C ALA A 345 -7.97 4.42 7.96
N GLN A 346 -8.13 4.36 6.64
CA GLN A 346 -9.45 4.41 6.02
C GLN A 346 -10.17 3.07 6.25
N ASP A 347 -11.17 3.04 7.13
CA ASP A 347 -11.92 1.83 7.49
C ASP A 347 -12.68 1.19 6.31
N ALA A 348 -12.90 1.95 5.23
CA ALA A 348 -13.55 1.47 4.01
C ALA A 348 -12.71 0.46 3.22
N HIS A 349 -11.38 0.43 3.42
CA HIS A 349 -10.48 -0.45 2.69
C HIS A 349 -10.20 -1.75 3.46
N GLU A 350 -9.86 -2.80 2.71
CA GLU A 350 -9.26 -4.02 3.22
C GLU A 350 -7.74 -3.98 3.12
N ALA A 351 -7.08 -4.88 3.86
CA ALA A 351 -5.67 -5.21 3.65
C ALA A 351 -5.45 -5.87 2.29
N ILE A 352 -4.21 -5.87 1.82
CA ILE A 352 -3.82 -6.56 0.59
C ILE A 352 -3.77 -8.06 0.87
N ARG A 353 -4.61 -8.82 0.17
CA ARG A 353 -4.70 -10.28 0.27
C ARG A 353 -5.02 -10.89 -1.11
N PRO A 354 -4.79 -12.19 -1.29
CA PRO A 354 -5.34 -12.90 -2.45
C PRO A 354 -6.86 -12.79 -2.50
N SER A 355 -7.42 -12.62 -3.69
CA SER A 355 -8.88 -12.65 -3.91
C SER A 355 -9.47 -14.05 -3.74
N ASN A 356 -8.66 -15.10 -3.99
CA ASN A 356 -9.03 -16.50 -3.78
C ASN A 356 -7.88 -17.24 -3.09
N VAL A 357 -8.13 -17.75 -1.87
CA VAL A 357 -7.14 -18.48 -1.07
C VAL A 357 -6.94 -19.94 -1.52
N THR A 358 -7.86 -20.49 -2.32
CA THR A 358 -7.79 -21.88 -2.78
C THR A 358 -6.91 -22.06 -4.02
N VAL A 359 -6.59 -20.98 -4.72
CA VAL A 359 -5.84 -21.02 -5.96
C VAL A 359 -4.34 -21.05 -5.68
N SER A 360 -3.69 -22.13 -6.09
CA SER A 360 -2.23 -22.29 -6.06
C SER A 360 -1.69 -22.02 -7.47
N TYR A 361 -1.28 -20.79 -7.74
CA TYR A 361 -0.63 -20.40 -8.99
C TYR A 361 0.87 -20.72 -9.00
N THR A 362 1.26 -21.90 -8.53
CA THR A 362 2.67 -22.33 -8.52
C THR A 362 3.29 -22.42 -9.93
N HIS A 363 2.48 -22.36 -10.97
CA HIS A 363 2.86 -22.42 -12.38
C HIS A 363 2.55 -21.10 -13.13
N LEU A 364 2.25 -20.00 -12.45
CA LEU A 364 2.34 -18.69 -13.06
C LEU A 364 3.80 -18.42 -13.44
N THR A 365 4.17 -18.92 -14.60
CA THR A 365 5.24 -18.30 -15.36
C THR A 365 4.70 -16.92 -15.73
N LEU A 366 5.03 -15.92 -14.88
CA LEU A 366 4.91 -14.54 -15.31
C LEU A 366 5.59 -14.47 -16.66
N PRO A 367 4.90 -14.05 -17.75
CA PRO A 367 5.61 -13.74 -18.97
C PRO A 367 6.74 -12.81 -18.54
N THR A 368 7.95 -13.17 -18.89
CA THR A 368 9.15 -12.42 -18.56
C THR A 368 8.87 -10.99 -19.00
N ILE A 369 8.54 -10.14 -18.05
CA ILE A 369 8.45 -8.70 -18.31
C ILE A 369 9.89 -8.27 -18.44
N ALA A 370 10.38 -8.39 -19.69
CA ALA A 370 11.67 -7.89 -20.10
C ALA A 370 11.71 -6.36 -19.98
#